data_22c0705cf01e0d18c46e221453d5bd52
#
_entry.id   22c0705cf01e0d18c46e221453d5bd52
#
_cell.length_a   1.000
_cell.length_b   1.000
_cell.length_c   1.000
_cell.angle_alpha   90.00
_cell.angle_beta   90.00
_cell.angle_gamma   90.00
#
_symmetry.space_group_name_H-M   'P 1'
#
loop_
_entity.id
_entity.type
_entity.pdbx_description
1 polymer ?
#
loop_
_entity_poly.entity_id
_entity_poly.type
_entity_poly.pdbx_seq_one_letter_code
_entity_poly.pdbx_strand_id
1 'polypeptide(L)'
;RVLCDGRNYSDDHVALLRVQANDTHPRVRLDALRACSWVNTAAAAEVALEVVKHERDYYIDYALEEAIRGMEPLWKSAISSGKPFAANNPAGVEYILGSIPTADLANLPKSTPVLLAMLTRPAVKAQARQDALVGLAEFKKTDEMTELLSAIDYVDKTDAPGAATVIYDLVLMLTRREPGELAESRARFEAWTKSAKRAITRRIGYVALIAADESVDPAWKLATRSLDSLK
;
A
#
# COMPACT_ATOMS: atom_id res chain seq x y z
N ARG A 1 3.07 -19.52 -26.96
CA ARG A 1 2.27 -19.41 -28.19
C ARG A 1 1.41 -20.67 -28.43
N VAL A 2 1.99 -21.86 -28.22
CA VAL A 2 1.27 -23.15 -28.38
C VAL A 2 0.12 -23.32 -27.37
N LEU A 3 0.26 -22.79 -26.14
CA LEU A 3 -0.77 -22.86 -25.08
C LEU A 3 -2.00 -22.01 -25.38
N CYS A 4 -1.90 -21.04 -26.28
CA CYS A 4 -2.98 -20.08 -26.56
C CYS A 4 -3.95 -20.57 -27.66
N ASP A 5 -3.61 -21.64 -28.37
CA ASP A 5 -4.45 -22.20 -29.47
C ASP A 5 -5.52 -23.18 -28.98
N GLY A 6 -5.49 -23.60 -27.70
CA GLY A 6 -6.48 -24.51 -27.09
C GLY A 6 -7.53 -23.76 -26.30
N ARG A 7 -8.80 -23.87 -26.63
CA ARG A 7 -9.93 -23.19 -25.95
C ARG A 7 -10.28 -23.76 -24.58
N ASN A 8 -9.57 -24.77 -24.06
CA ASN A 8 -9.79 -25.38 -22.75
C ASN A 8 -8.55 -25.17 -21.86
N TYR A 9 -8.54 -24.07 -21.10
CA TYR A 9 -7.49 -23.79 -20.11
C TYR A 9 -7.78 -24.58 -18.84
N SER A 10 -6.82 -25.40 -18.40
CA SER A 10 -6.84 -26.12 -17.12
C SER A 10 -5.99 -25.41 -16.09
N ASP A 11 -6.10 -25.82 -14.83
CA ASP A 11 -5.27 -25.32 -13.74
C ASP A 11 -3.77 -25.52 -14.00
N ASP A 12 -3.39 -26.56 -14.75
CA ASP A 12 -2.01 -26.82 -15.16
C ASP A 12 -1.44 -25.70 -16.06
N HIS A 13 -2.27 -25.14 -16.94
CA HIS A 13 -1.87 -24.01 -17.79
C HIS A 13 -1.62 -22.75 -16.94
N VAL A 14 -2.49 -22.48 -15.95
CA VAL A 14 -2.32 -21.37 -15.03
C VAL A 14 -1.05 -21.54 -14.18
N ALA A 15 -0.77 -22.77 -13.73
CA ALA A 15 0.44 -23.08 -12.98
C ALA A 15 1.70 -22.84 -13.82
N LEU A 16 1.70 -23.29 -15.08
CA LEU A 16 2.81 -23.06 -16.01
C LEU A 16 3.03 -21.56 -16.28
N LEU A 17 1.95 -20.81 -16.51
CA LEU A 17 2.02 -19.35 -16.70
C LEU A 17 2.59 -18.66 -15.46
N ARG A 18 2.27 -19.14 -14.25
CA ARG A 18 2.84 -18.61 -13.00
C ARG A 18 4.37 -18.77 -12.94
N VAL A 19 4.89 -19.91 -13.38
CA VAL A 19 6.34 -20.11 -13.48
C VAL A 19 6.95 -19.11 -14.48
N GLN A 20 6.34 -18.94 -15.64
CA GLN A 20 6.84 -18.03 -16.68
C GLN A 20 6.69 -16.55 -16.31
N ALA A 21 5.67 -16.16 -15.56
CA ALA A 21 5.50 -14.81 -15.06
C ALA A 21 6.58 -14.42 -14.02
N ASN A 22 7.25 -15.41 -13.45
CA ASN A 22 8.38 -15.23 -12.52
C ASN A 22 9.74 -15.55 -13.17
N ASP A 23 9.82 -15.73 -14.50
CA ASP A 23 11.07 -16.00 -15.20
C ASP A 23 12.06 -14.83 -15.06
N THR A 24 13.34 -15.14 -15.05
CA THR A 24 14.42 -14.15 -15.00
C THR A 24 14.45 -13.26 -16.23
N HIS A 25 14.07 -13.81 -17.39
CA HIS A 25 14.09 -13.09 -18.67
C HIS A 25 12.82 -12.26 -18.89
N PRO A 26 12.90 -10.94 -19.10
CA PRO A 26 11.74 -10.05 -19.20
C PRO A 26 10.82 -10.41 -20.39
N ARG A 27 11.37 -10.94 -21.48
CA ARG A 27 10.57 -11.35 -22.64
C ARG A 27 9.64 -12.54 -22.33
N VAL A 28 10.11 -13.49 -21.50
CA VAL A 28 9.28 -14.62 -21.06
C VAL A 28 8.14 -14.13 -20.18
N ARG A 29 8.43 -13.19 -19.24
CA ARG A 29 7.39 -12.55 -18.41
C ARG A 29 6.35 -11.81 -19.26
N LEU A 30 6.78 -11.08 -20.29
CA LEU A 30 5.89 -10.38 -21.21
C LEU A 30 4.97 -11.33 -21.98
N ASP A 31 5.49 -12.43 -22.50
CA ASP A 31 4.70 -13.42 -23.22
C ASP A 31 3.73 -14.16 -22.28
N ALA A 32 4.12 -14.40 -21.02
CA ALA A 32 3.22 -14.94 -19.98
C ALA A 32 2.05 -13.98 -19.68
N LEU A 33 2.30 -12.67 -19.55
CA LEU A 33 1.25 -11.65 -19.38
C LEU A 33 0.22 -11.68 -20.51
N ARG A 34 0.71 -11.72 -21.75
CA ARG A 34 -0.17 -11.81 -22.95
C ARG A 34 -1.00 -13.08 -22.95
N ALA A 35 -0.42 -14.20 -22.50
CA ALA A 35 -1.15 -15.44 -22.38
C ALA A 35 -2.21 -15.39 -21.27
N CYS A 36 -1.96 -14.74 -20.15
CA CYS A 36 -2.92 -14.54 -19.06
C CYS A 36 -4.20 -13.84 -19.55
N SER A 37 -4.08 -12.80 -20.39
CA SER A 37 -5.26 -12.08 -20.93
C SER A 37 -6.14 -12.95 -21.85
N TRP A 38 -5.59 -14.01 -22.44
CA TRP A 38 -6.36 -14.97 -23.25
C TRP A 38 -7.04 -16.04 -22.40
N VAL A 39 -6.41 -16.47 -21.30
CA VAL A 39 -7.02 -17.40 -20.34
C VAL A 39 -8.25 -16.79 -19.69
N ASN A 40 -8.22 -15.47 -19.42
CA ASN A 40 -9.35 -14.66 -19.01
C ASN A 40 -10.10 -15.23 -17.77
N THR A 41 -9.37 -15.53 -16.71
CA THR A 41 -9.90 -16.00 -15.42
C THR A 41 -9.34 -15.16 -14.27
N ALA A 42 -9.98 -15.18 -13.08
CA ALA A 42 -9.45 -14.54 -11.89
C ALA A 42 -8.06 -15.09 -11.51
N ALA A 43 -7.84 -16.40 -11.64
CA ALA A 43 -6.55 -17.04 -11.41
C ALA A 43 -5.46 -16.55 -12.39
N ALA A 44 -5.83 -16.31 -13.67
CA ALA A 44 -4.92 -15.72 -14.64
C ALA A 44 -4.58 -14.27 -14.29
N ALA A 45 -5.52 -13.49 -13.74
CA ALA A 45 -5.25 -12.15 -13.24
C ALA A 45 -4.26 -12.17 -12.07
N GLU A 46 -4.38 -13.12 -11.14
CA GLU A 46 -3.38 -13.30 -10.08
C GLU A 46 -1.99 -13.63 -10.64
N VAL A 47 -1.93 -14.47 -11.67
CA VAL A 47 -0.65 -14.81 -12.35
C VAL A 47 -0.07 -13.58 -13.06
N ALA A 48 -0.89 -12.78 -13.74
CA ALA A 48 -0.42 -11.55 -14.37
C ALA A 48 0.23 -10.59 -13.36
N LEU A 49 -0.29 -10.55 -12.13
CA LEU A 49 0.28 -9.72 -11.07
C LEU A 49 1.63 -10.21 -10.54
N GLU A 50 2.05 -11.44 -10.81
CA GLU A 50 3.37 -11.94 -10.38
C GLU A 50 4.51 -11.08 -10.94
N VAL A 51 4.34 -10.50 -12.13
CA VAL A 51 5.37 -9.66 -12.74
C VAL A 51 5.67 -8.38 -11.95
N VAL A 52 4.76 -7.95 -11.06
CA VAL A 52 4.96 -6.76 -10.20
C VAL A 52 6.12 -6.97 -9.21
N LYS A 53 6.46 -8.21 -8.92
CA LYS A 53 7.58 -8.59 -8.04
C LYS A 53 8.97 -8.38 -8.68
N HIS A 54 9.01 -8.13 -10.00
CA HIS A 54 10.22 -8.08 -10.79
C HIS A 54 10.44 -6.68 -11.37
N GLU A 55 11.65 -6.42 -11.84
CA GLU A 55 11.94 -5.23 -12.63
C GLU A 55 11.09 -5.23 -13.91
N ARG A 56 10.49 -4.09 -14.22
CA ARG A 56 9.59 -3.92 -15.35
C ARG A 56 10.08 -2.81 -16.27
N ASP A 57 9.92 -3.04 -17.56
CA ASP A 57 10.11 -2.06 -18.61
C ASP A 57 8.75 -1.55 -19.12
N TYR A 58 8.79 -0.58 -20.03
CA TYR A 58 7.62 0.00 -20.66
C TYR A 58 6.67 -1.07 -21.26
N TYR A 59 7.22 -2.11 -21.89
CA TYR A 59 6.39 -3.13 -22.56
C TYR A 59 5.69 -4.04 -21.56
N ILE A 60 6.35 -4.40 -20.49
CA ILE A 60 5.76 -5.18 -19.39
C ILE A 60 4.69 -4.34 -18.67
N ASP A 61 4.95 -3.07 -18.38
CA ASP A 61 3.98 -2.18 -17.74
C ASP A 61 2.73 -2.01 -18.60
N TYR A 62 2.90 -1.75 -19.91
CA TYR A 62 1.78 -1.65 -20.84
C TYR A 62 0.97 -2.94 -20.93
N ALA A 63 1.64 -4.10 -21.08
CA ALA A 63 0.97 -5.38 -21.19
C ALA A 63 0.24 -5.77 -19.88
N LEU A 64 0.82 -5.42 -18.72
CA LEU A 64 0.19 -5.63 -17.41
C LEU A 64 -1.08 -4.79 -17.27
N GLU A 65 -1.01 -3.51 -17.61
CA GLU A 65 -2.16 -2.61 -17.56
C GLU A 65 -3.30 -3.12 -18.44
N GLU A 66 -3.02 -3.49 -19.69
CA GLU A 66 -4.00 -4.03 -20.62
C GLU A 66 -4.59 -5.38 -20.14
N ALA A 67 -3.75 -6.28 -19.62
CA ALA A 67 -4.22 -7.57 -19.11
C ALA A 67 -5.14 -7.39 -17.90
N ILE A 68 -4.75 -6.55 -16.94
CA ILE A 68 -5.54 -6.28 -15.73
C ILE A 68 -6.85 -5.54 -16.07
N ARG A 69 -6.82 -4.60 -17.01
CA ARG A 69 -8.02 -3.91 -17.51
C ARG A 69 -8.97 -4.90 -18.21
N GLY A 70 -8.45 -5.77 -19.07
CA GLY A 70 -9.28 -6.77 -19.78
C GLY A 70 -9.93 -7.77 -18.83
N MET A 71 -9.30 -8.09 -17.71
CA MET A 71 -9.80 -9.03 -16.71
C MET A 71 -10.52 -8.33 -15.52
N GLU A 72 -10.82 -7.02 -15.62
CA GLU A 72 -11.39 -6.22 -14.54
C GLU A 72 -12.65 -6.82 -13.89
N PRO A 73 -13.67 -7.30 -14.64
CA PRO A 73 -14.85 -7.90 -14.03
C PRO A 73 -14.53 -9.14 -13.20
N LEU A 74 -13.53 -9.91 -13.60
CA LEU A 74 -13.16 -11.18 -12.97
C LEU A 74 -12.45 -10.96 -11.64
N TRP A 75 -11.41 -10.13 -11.62
CA TRP A 75 -10.68 -9.88 -10.38
C TRP A 75 -11.50 -9.00 -9.41
N LYS A 76 -12.33 -8.06 -9.89
CA LYS A 76 -13.27 -7.32 -9.03
C LYS A 76 -14.27 -8.27 -8.35
N SER A 77 -14.85 -9.20 -9.10
CA SER A 77 -15.74 -10.21 -8.55
C SER A 77 -15.04 -11.10 -7.52
N ALA A 78 -13.79 -11.50 -7.79
CA ALA A 78 -13.00 -12.31 -6.87
C ALA A 78 -12.74 -11.55 -5.55
N ILE A 79 -12.30 -10.28 -5.61
CA ILE A 79 -12.10 -9.44 -4.42
C ILE A 79 -13.43 -9.23 -3.68
N SER A 80 -14.51 -8.91 -4.41
CA SER A 80 -15.84 -8.63 -3.81
C SER A 80 -16.47 -9.86 -3.16
N SER A 81 -16.09 -11.06 -3.56
CA SER A 81 -16.56 -12.30 -2.92
C SER A 81 -15.96 -12.56 -1.54
N GLY A 82 -15.00 -11.74 -1.10
CA GLY A 82 -14.26 -11.93 0.17
C GLY A 82 -13.26 -13.09 0.14
N LYS A 83 -13.08 -13.75 -1.01
CA LYS A 83 -12.06 -14.80 -1.16
C LYS A 83 -10.67 -14.17 -1.21
N PRO A 84 -9.65 -14.84 -0.66
CA PRO A 84 -8.27 -14.37 -0.82
C PRO A 84 -7.93 -14.25 -2.31
N PHE A 85 -7.58 -13.05 -2.76
CA PHE A 85 -7.12 -12.78 -4.12
C PHE A 85 -5.66 -12.33 -4.04
N ALA A 86 -4.79 -12.98 -4.82
CA ALA A 86 -3.34 -12.73 -4.83
C ALA A 86 -2.72 -12.67 -3.42
N ALA A 87 -3.18 -13.51 -2.48
CA ALA A 87 -2.82 -13.46 -1.05
C ALA A 87 -1.30 -13.55 -0.80
N ASN A 88 -0.57 -14.23 -1.67
CA ASN A 88 0.89 -14.37 -1.62
C ASN A 88 1.64 -13.29 -2.43
N ASN A 89 0.93 -12.25 -2.89
CA ASN A 89 1.49 -11.18 -3.68
C ASN A 89 0.96 -9.80 -3.22
N PRO A 90 1.42 -9.29 -2.08
CA PRO A 90 0.98 -7.99 -1.56
C PRO A 90 1.20 -6.84 -2.55
N ALA A 91 2.33 -6.83 -3.28
CA ALA A 91 2.62 -5.82 -4.29
C ALA A 91 1.61 -5.86 -5.46
N GLY A 92 1.18 -7.06 -5.88
CA GLY A 92 0.14 -7.22 -6.89
C GLY A 92 -1.22 -6.74 -6.41
N VAL A 93 -1.57 -6.99 -5.15
CA VAL A 93 -2.81 -6.46 -4.54
C VAL A 93 -2.75 -4.93 -4.49
N GLU A 94 -1.64 -4.35 -4.08
CA GLU A 94 -1.44 -2.90 -4.05
C GLU A 94 -1.56 -2.29 -5.46
N TYR A 95 -0.98 -2.93 -6.47
CA TYR A 95 -1.09 -2.53 -7.88
C TYR A 95 -2.56 -2.49 -8.34
N ILE A 96 -3.32 -3.54 -8.09
CA ILE A 96 -4.76 -3.59 -8.46
C ILE A 96 -5.56 -2.55 -7.67
N LEU A 97 -5.38 -2.48 -6.37
CA LEU A 97 -6.06 -1.46 -5.59
C LEU A 97 -5.72 -0.06 -6.12
N GLY A 98 -4.49 0.16 -6.62
CA GLY A 98 -4.06 1.39 -7.30
C GLY A 98 -4.97 1.81 -8.44
N SER A 99 -5.52 0.89 -9.20
CA SER A 99 -6.41 1.15 -10.34
C SER A 99 -7.87 1.42 -9.94
N ILE A 100 -8.27 1.10 -8.70
CA ILE A 100 -9.65 1.30 -8.21
C ILE A 100 -9.81 2.75 -7.75
N PRO A 101 -10.83 3.48 -8.21
CA PRO A 101 -11.14 4.82 -7.71
C PRO A 101 -11.31 4.83 -6.18
N THR A 102 -10.83 5.88 -5.52
CA THR A 102 -10.90 6.00 -4.05
C THR A 102 -12.34 5.86 -3.52
N ALA A 103 -13.32 6.38 -4.26
CA ALA A 103 -14.74 6.28 -3.89
C ALA A 103 -15.25 4.82 -3.86
N ASP A 104 -14.68 3.95 -4.68
CA ASP A 104 -15.11 2.55 -4.80
C ASP A 104 -14.44 1.63 -3.79
N LEU A 105 -13.34 2.07 -3.16
CA LEU A 105 -12.64 1.29 -2.13
C LEU A 105 -13.55 0.97 -0.93
N ALA A 106 -14.42 1.89 -0.56
CA ALA A 106 -15.36 1.72 0.56
C ALA A 106 -16.40 0.61 0.30
N ASN A 107 -16.64 0.26 -0.97
CA ASN A 107 -17.57 -0.79 -1.39
C ASN A 107 -16.93 -2.18 -1.43
N LEU A 108 -15.61 -2.27 -1.26
CA LEU A 108 -14.90 -3.55 -1.25
C LEU A 108 -15.00 -4.22 0.13
N PRO A 109 -14.95 -5.55 0.21
CA PRO A 109 -14.87 -6.26 1.47
C PRO A 109 -13.67 -5.78 2.29
N LYS A 110 -13.88 -5.56 3.58
CA LYS A 110 -12.83 -5.15 4.50
C LYS A 110 -11.73 -6.22 4.55
N SER A 111 -10.53 -5.83 4.20
CA SER A 111 -9.33 -6.65 4.28
C SER A 111 -8.14 -5.75 4.57
N THR A 112 -7.05 -6.31 5.10
CA THR A 112 -5.85 -5.52 5.43
C THR A 112 -5.38 -4.62 4.27
N PRO A 113 -5.25 -5.08 3.01
CA PRO A 113 -4.84 -4.22 1.90
C PRO A 113 -5.85 -3.11 1.57
N VAL A 114 -7.16 -3.40 1.62
CA VAL A 114 -8.21 -2.41 1.35
C VAL A 114 -8.21 -1.32 2.43
N LEU A 115 -8.16 -1.73 3.70
CA LEU A 115 -8.12 -0.80 4.83
C LEU A 115 -6.84 0.05 4.81
N LEU A 116 -5.68 -0.54 4.48
CA LEU A 116 -4.45 0.21 4.32
C LEU A 116 -4.54 1.20 3.16
N ALA A 117 -5.11 0.82 2.03
CA ALA A 117 -5.35 1.73 0.90
C ALA A 117 -6.28 2.88 1.28
N MET A 118 -7.36 2.61 2.04
CA MET A 118 -8.25 3.66 2.56
C MET A 118 -7.53 4.59 3.54
N LEU A 119 -6.61 4.06 4.35
CA LEU A 119 -5.84 4.84 5.31
C LEU A 119 -4.81 5.73 4.62
N THR A 120 -4.17 5.26 3.55
CA THR A 120 -2.98 5.89 2.95
C THR A 120 -3.22 6.62 1.63
N ARG A 121 -4.42 6.61 1.06
CA ARG A 121 -4.73 7.32 -0.19
C ARG A 121 -5.19 8.76 0.01
N PRO A 122 -4.87 9.66 -0.94
CA PRO A 122 -5.46 10.99 -0.96
C PRO A 122 -6.97 10.92 -1.23
N ALA A 123 -7.67 11.99 -0.87
CA ALA A 123 -9.12 12.18 -1.09
C ALA A 123 -10.05 11.16 -0.39
N VAL A 124 -9.54 10.38 0.55
CA VAL A 124 -10.40 9.58 1.45
C VAL A 124 -11.00 10.52 2.50
N LYS A 125 -12.31 10.43 2.72
CA LYS A 125 -13.01 11.23 3.74
C LYS A 125 -12.47 10.91 5.15
N ALA A 126 -12.37 11.91 6.02
CA ALA A 126 -11.82 11.77 7.36
C ALA A 126 -12.47 10.62 8.17
N GLN A 127 -13.81 10.50 8.12
CA GLN A 127 -14.51 9.41 8.82
C GLN A 127 -14.14 8.04 8.26
N ALA A 128 -14.11 7.87 6.94
CA ALA A 128 -13.74 6.61 6.31
C ALA A 128 -12.28 6.22 6.60
N ARG A 129 -11.40 7.22 6.75
CA ARG A 129 -10.00 7.01 7.15
C ARG A 129 -9.91 6.56 8.62
N GLN A 130 -10.71 7.14 9.51
CA GLN A 130 -10.79 6.70 10.90
C GLN A 130 -11.34 5.27 11.01
N ASP A 131 -12.42 4.97 10.29
CA ASP A 131 -13.01 3.63 10.26
C ASP A 131 -12.01 2.59 9.71
N ALA A 132 -11.20 2.99 8.74
CA ALA A 132 -10.13 2.14 8.19
C ALA A 132 -9.01 1.88 9.20
N LEU A 133 -8.64 2.88 10.01
CA LEU A 133 -7.63 2.72 11.08
C LEU A 133 -8.13 1.73 12.14
N VAL A 134 -9.34 1.91 12.65
CA VAL A 134 -9.96 1.01 13.63
C VAL A 134 -10.03 -0.42 13.07
N GLY A 135 -10.57 -0.56 11.84
CA GLY A 135 -10.67 -1.87 11.20
C GLY A 135 -9.31 -2.53 10.97
N LEU A 136 -8.27 -1.76 10.63
CA LEU A 136 -6.93 -2.29 10.42
C LEU A 136 -6.32 -2.82 11.73
N ALA A 137 -6.48 -2.09 12.85
CA ALA A 137 -6.05 -2.50 14.17
C ALA A 137 -6.75 -3.81 14.61
N GLU A 138 -8.08 -3.90 14.39
CA GLU A 138 -8.85 -5.11 14.68
C GLU A 138 -8.38 -6.32 13.85
N PHE A 139 -8.23 -6.15 12.53
CA PHE A 139 -7.78 -7.22 11.64
C PHE A 139 -6.38 -7.75 11.98
N LYS A 140 -5.47 -6.86 12.35
CA LYS A 140 -4.09 -7.22 12.71
C LYS A 140 -3.92 -7.58 14.17
N LYS A 141 -4.96 -7.37 15.01
CA LYS A 141 -4.90 -7.53 16.47
C LYS A 141 -3.80 -6.66 17.11
N THR A 142 -3.73 -5.43 16.66
CA THR A 142 -2.82 -4.38 17.13
C THR A 142 -3.63 -3.24 17.72
N ASP A 143 -2.98 -2.17 18.14
CA ASP A 143 -3.63 -0.92 18.55
C ASP A 143 -3.63 0.11 17.41
N GLU A 144 -4.55 1.07 17.51
CA GLU A 144 -4.71 2.13 16.50
C GLU A 144 -3.47 3.03 16.38
N MET A 145 -2.75 3.29 17.49
CA MET A 145 -1.55 4.11 17.47
C MET A 145 -0.46 3.42 16.64
N THR A 146 -0.22 2.14 16.86
CA THR A 146 0.76 1.34 16.10
C THR A 146 0.45 1.36 14.61
N GLU A 147 -0.82 1.19 14.22
CA GLU A 147 -1.21 1.22 12.81
C GLU A 147 -1.13 2.63 12.20
N LEU A 148 -1.51 3.66 12.94
CA LEU A 148 -1.40 5.05 12.51
C LEU A 148 0.06 5.44 12.22
N LEU A 149 0.96 5.14 13.15
CA LEU A 149 2.39 5.43 12.98
C LEU A 149 2.99 4.61 11.83
N SER A 150 2.54 3.36 11.66
CA SER A 150 2.98 2.50 10.55
C SER A 150 2.50 3.02 9.19
N ALA A 151 1.29 3.58 9.13
CA ALA A 151 0.76 4.23 7.93
C ALA A 151 1.55 5.51 7.58
N ILE A 152 1.92 6.33 8.58
CA ILE A 152 2.75 7.52 8.35
C ILE A 152 4.12 7.10 7.81
N ASP A 153 4.78 6.09 8.38
CA ASP A 153 6.06 5.57 7.90
C ASP A 153 5.97 5.02 6.47
N TYR A 154 4.88 4.33 6.15
CA TYR A 154 4.64 3.82 4.81
C TYR A 154 4.52 4.96 3.80
N VAL A 155 3.68 5.96 4.09
CA VAL A 155 3.47 7.12 3.20
C VAL A 155 4.72 7.98 3.10
N ASP A 156 5.51 8.12 4.17
CA ASP A 156 6.78 8.85 4.16
C ASP A 156 7.78 8.27 3.15
N LYS A 157 7.83 6.94 3.05
CA LYS A 157 8.74 6.21 2.14
C LYS A 157 8.24 6.16 0.70
N THR A 158 6.93 6.28 0.49
CA THR A 158 6.29 6.15 -0.83
C THR A 158 6.44 7.43 -1.64
N ASP A 159 6.76 7.33 -2.94
CA ASP A 159 6.85 8.48 -3.85
C ASP A 159 5.51 8.81 -4.55
N ALA A 160 4.39 8.38 -3.96
CA ALA A 160 3.07 8.59 -4.53
C ALA A 160 2.67 10.07 -4.57
N PRO A 161 2.00 10.52 -5.64
CA PRO A 161 1.40 11.85 -5.69
C PRO A 161 0.44 12.06 -4.51
N GLY A 162 0.50 13.23 -3.87
CA GLY A 162 -0.39 13.56 -2.74
C GLY A 162 0.05 12.99 -1.39
N ALA A 163 1.19 12.30 -1.28
CA ALA A 163 1.69 11.75 -0.03
C ALA A 163 1.77 12.78 1.10
N ALA A 164 2.19 14.01 0.82
CA ALA A 164 2.25 15.08 1.82
C ALA A 164 0.86 15.43 2.39
N THR A 165 -0.18 15.45 1.55
CA THR A 165 -1.57 15.69 1.98
C THR A 165 -2.05 14.54 2.87
N VAL A 166 -1.76 13.29 2.49
CA VAL A 166 -2.12 12.12 3.30
C VAL A 166 -1.43 12.15 4.66
N ILE A 167 -0.13 12.47 4.71
CA ILE A 167 0.60 12.62 5.98
C ILE A 167 -0.07 13.69 6.85
N TYR A 168 -0.47 14.83 6.27
CA TYR A 168 -1.17 15.86 7.00
C TYR A 168 -2.48 15.35 7.60
N ASP A 169 -3.30 14.61 6.83
CA ASP A 169 -4.54 14.02 7.32
C ASP A 169 -4.29 13.03 8.47
N LEU A 170 -3.26 12.17 8.34
CA LEU A 170 -2.89 11.22 9.39
C LEU A 170 -2.39 11.91 10.66
N VAL A 171 -1.69 13.02 10.51
CA VAL A 171 -1.24 13.84 11.65
C VAL A 171 -2.39 14.46 12.41
N LEU A 172 -3.45 14.90 11.72
CA LEU A 172 -4.66 15.38 12.41
C LEU A 172 -5.29 14.30 13.29
N MET A 173 -5.13 13.02 12.94
CA MET A 173 -5.55 11.89 13.78
C MET A 173 -4.58 11.68 14.96
N LEU A 174 -3.28 11.88 14.74
CA LEU A 174 -2.26 11.77 15.76
C LEU A 174 -2.40 12.88 16.82
N THR A 175 -2.66 14.13 16.43
CA THR A 175 -2.80 15.27 17.33
C THR A 175 -4.04 15.21 18.23
N ARG A 176 -4.96 14.29 17.99
CA ARG A 176 -6.13 14.03 18.83
C ARG A 176 -5.89 12.99 19.91
N ARG A 177 -4.69 12.38 19.94
CA ARG A 177 -4.31 11.38 20.93
C ARG A 177 -3.87 12.04 22.23
N GLU A 178 -4.13 11.34 23.32
CA GLU A 178 -3.73 11.82 24.65
C GLU A 178 -2.20 11.83 24.80
N PRO A 179 -1.62 12.78 25.57
CA PRO A 179 -0.17 12.85 25.78
C PRO A 179 0.44 11.54 26.27
N GLY A 180 -0.27 10.77 27.13
CA GLY A 180 0.19 9.48 27.62
C GLY A 180 0.38 8.45 26.51
N GLU A 181 -0.56 8.36 25.54
CA GLU A 181 -0.43 7.47 24.38
C GLU A 181 0.76 7.89 23.50
N LEU A 182 0.96 9.19 23.34
CA LEU A 182 2.09 9.73 22.56
C LEU A 182 3.42 9.41 23.25
N ALA A 183 3.49 9.50 24.59
CA ALA A 183 4.70 9.22 25.35
C ALA A 183 5.22 7.78 25.15
N GLU A 184 4.33 6.79 25.02
CA GLU A 184 4.70 5.41 24.73
C GLU A 184 5.41 5.27 23.37
N SER A 185 5.10 6.15 22.40
CA SER A 185 5.66 6.14 21.05
C SER A 185 6.85 7.11 20.86
N ARG A 186 7.35 7.71 21.95
CA ARG A 186 8.37 8.76 21.96
C ARG A 186 9.62 8.40 21.13
N ALA A 187 10.13 7.19 21.25
CA ALA A 187 11.30 6.73 20.51
C ALA A 187 11.10 6.78 18.99
N ARG A 188 9.88 6.51 18.51
CA ARG A 188 9.53 6.57 17.08
C ARG A 188 9.49 8.02 16.58
N PHE A 189 8.97 8.94 17.39
CA PHE A 189 9.00 10.36 17.05
C PHE A 189 10.42 10.91 16.97
N GLU A 190 11.31 10.52 17.89
CA GLU A 190 12.74 10.85 17.79
C GLU A 190 13.39 10.28 16.51
N ALA A 191 13.03 9.07 16.09
CA ALA A 191 13.52 8.50 14.84
C ALA A 191 13.03 9.33 13.64
N TRP A 192 11.78 9.79 13.62
CA TRP A 192 11.27 10.64 12.54
C TRP A 192 12.05 11.96 12.41
N THR A 193 12.39 12.62 13.52
CA THR A 193 13.16 13.88 13.45
C THR A 193 14.51 13.71 12.76
N LYS A 194 15.09 12.51 12.80
CA LYS A 194 16.45 12.22 12.30
C LYS A 194 16.47 11.59 10.91
N SER A 195 15.53 10.70 10.64
CA SER A 195 15.64 9.76 9.49
C SER A 195 14.42 9.72 8.58
N ALA A 196 13.34 10.45 8.87
CA ALA A 196 12.20 10.49 7.96
C ALA A 196 12.60 11.13 6.62
N LYS A 197 12.11 10.53 5.53
CA LYS A 197 12.42 10.97 4.15
C LYS A 197 11.90 12.39 3.89
N ARG A 198 10.68 12.68 4.35
CA ARG A 198 10.01 13.96 4.08
C ARG A 198 10.22 14.97 5.20
N ALA A 199 10.47 16.22 4.82
CA ALA A 199 10.60 17.32 5.78
C ALA A 199 9.35 17.46 6.67
N ILE A 200 8.15 17.23 6.11
CA ILE A 200 6.91 17.27 6.87
C ILE A 200 6.91 16.22 7.99
N THR A 201 7.32 15.00 7.74
CA THR A 201 7.38 13.92 8.75
C THR A 201 8.40 14.23 9.82
N ARG A 202 9.56 14.81 9.46
CA ARG A 202 10.54 15.29 10.45
C ARG A 202 9.97 16.35 11.37
N ARG A 203 9.25 17.34 10.83
CA ARG A 203 8.58 18.39 11.64
C ARG A 203 7.53 17.80 12.57
N ILE A 204 6.75 16.84 12.09
CA ILE A 204 5.76 16.13 12.90
C ILE A 204 6.42 15.39 14.06
N GLY A 205 7.59 14.78 13.85
CA GLY A 205 8.37 14.17 14.93
C GLY A 205 8.61 15.14 16.09
N TYR A 206 9.01 16.38 15.81
CA TYR A 206 9.20 17.40 16.85
C TYR A 206 7.88 17.80 17.52
N VAL A 207 6.81 18.02 16.76
CA VAL A 207 5.49 18.37 17.31
C VAL A 207 4.97 17.26 18.21
N ALA A 208 5.09 16.00 17.79
CA ALA A 208 4.68 14.85 18.58
C ALA A 208 5.51 14.69 19.88
N LEU A 209 6.82 14.97 19.83
CA LEU A 209 7.68 14.99 21.03
C LEU A 209 7.24 16.07 22.02
N ILE A 210 6.92 17.27 21.55
CA ILE A 210 6.44 18.36 22.40
C ILE A 210 5.13 17.95 23.09
N ALA A 211 4.22 17.32 22.35
CA ALA A 211 2.95 16.87 22.89
C ALA A 211 3.14 15.69 23.87
N ALA A 212 4.02 14.75 23.57
CA ALA A 212 4.33 13.60 24.43
C ALA A 212 5.03 13.99 25.73
N ASP A 213 5.94 14.97 25.68
CA ASP A 213 6.72 15.44 26.81
C ASP A 213 5.99 16.57 27.58
N GLU A 214 4.88 17.09 27.06
CA GLU A 214 4.18 18.30 27.54
C GLU A 214 5.15 19.47 27.77
N SER A 215 6.26 19.48 27.03
CA SER A 215 7.37 20.43 27.17
C SER A 215 8.10 20.62 25.84
N VAL A 216 8.48 21.86 25.54
CA VAL A 216 9.28 22.22 24.36
C VAL A 216 10.76 21.91 24.55
N ASP A 217 11.27 21.91 25.81
CA ASP A 217 12.69 21.84 26.09
C ASP A 217 13.44 20.62 25.55
N PRO A 218 12.90 19.37 25.66
CA PRO A 218 13.57 18.21 25.10
C PRO A 218 13.65 18.25 23.57
N ALA A 219 12.54 18.65 22.92
CA ALA A 219 12.48 18.78 21.46
C ALA A 219 13.41 19.89 20.96
N TRP A 220 13.47 21.03 21.64
CA TRP A 220 14.39 22.12 21.33
C TRP A 220 15.86 21.70 21.44
N LYS A 221 16.23 21.03 22.53
CA LYS A 221 17.59 20.48 22.71
C LYS A 221 17.95 19.48 21.59
N LEU A 222 16.98 18.72 21.10
CA LEU A 222 17.20 17.80 19.99
C LEU A 222 17.38 18.56 18.67
N ALA A 223 16.53 19.55 18.39
CA ALA A 223 16.57 20.35 17.17
C ALA A 223 17.83 21.19 17.02
N THR A 224 18.38 21.69 18.14
CA THR A 224 19.56 22.57 18.14
C THR A 224 20.90 21.84 18.16
N ARG A 225 20.92 20.49 18.12
CA ARG A 225 22.17 19.70 18.09
C ARG A 225 22.96 19.85 16.80
N SER A 226 22.32 20.18 15.69
CA SER A 226 22.97 20.43 14.41
C SER A 226 22.22 21.44 13.57
N LEU A 227 22.91 22.12 12.63
CA LEU A 227 22.28 23.05 11.67
C LEU A 227 21.32 22.33 10.72
N ASP A 228 21.56 21.05 10.42
CA ASP A 228 20.68 20.25 9.55
C ASP A 228 19.36 19.88 10.25
N SER A 229 19.35 19.84 11.58
CA SER A 229 18.14 19.61 12.36
C SER A 229 17.21 20.83 12.40
N LEU A 230 17.73 22.03 12.09
CA LEU A 230 16.98 23.30 12.08
C LEU A 230 16.34 23.63 10.73
N LYS A 231 16.67 22.88 9.66
CA LYS A 231 16.10 23.02 8.32
C LYS A 231 14.88 22.10 8.14
#